data_a08dae0a3e9adb4bdd5c9f0fca3c52e6
#
_entry.id   a08dae0a3e9adb4bdd5c9f0fca3c52e6
#
_cell.length_a   1.000
_cell.length_b   1.000
_cell.length_c   1.000
_cell.angle_alpha   90.00
_cell.angle_beta   90.00
_cell.angle_gamma   90.00
#
_symmetry.space_group_name_H-M   'P 1'
#
loop_
_entity.id
_entity.type
_entity.pdbx_description
1 polymer ?
#
loop_
_entity_poly.entity_id
_entity_poly.type
_entity_poly.pdbx_seq_one_letter_code
_entity_poly.pdbx_strand_id
1 'polypeptide(L)'
;SAWPLFSPFIGGLGAFVAGSNTVSNMMFSLFQFGVGERIGYDPLWIVALQAVGGAAGNIICVHNVVAASAGVGLVGKEGAVIHKTLLAFAYYALFSGAIGLGIVNLANGFFNAGFLLAAAIFACFVVAIARARPAALN
;
A
#
# COMPACT_ATOMS: atom_id res chain seq x y z
N SER A 1 0.93 15.75 -11.20
CA SER A 1 1.33 15.52 -9.81
C SER A 1 1.59 14.03 -9.55
N ALA A 2 2.56 13.70 -8.71
CA ALA A 2 2.84 12.31 -8.30
C ALA A 2 2.08 11.90 -7.01
N TRP A 3 1.17 12.72 -6.53
CA TRP A 3 0.45 12.49 -5.28
C TRP A 3 -0.24 11.12 -5.18
N PRO A 4 -0.85 10.56 -6.25
CA PRO A 4 -1.45 9.24 -6.21
C PRO A 4 -0.48 8.12 -5.77
N LEU A 5 0.82 8.27 -6.02
CA LEU A 5 1.84 7.32 -5.55
C LEU A 5 2.03 7.37 -4.03
N PHE A 6 1.85 8.54 -3.41
CA PHE A 6 2.06 8.75 -1.98
C PHE A 6 0.80 8.49 -1.15
N SER A 7 -0.38 8.68 -1.72
CA SER A 7 -1.65 8.53 -1.01
C SER A 7 -1.79 7.17 -0.29
N PRO A 8 -1.46 6.01 -0.90
CA PRO A 8 -1.52 4.73 -0.19
C PRO A 8 -0.54 4.63 0.98
N PHE A 9 0.62 5.27 0.90
CA PHE A 9 1.59 5.27 2.01
C PHE A 9 1.07 6.05 3.21
N ILE A 10 0.41 7.18 2.98
CA ILE A 10 -0.23 7.97 4.06
C ILE A 10 -1.32 7.13 4.73
N GLY A 11 -2.17 6.46 3.94
CA GLY A 11 -3.17 5.53 4.45
C GLY A 11 -2.56 4.41 5.29
N GLY A 12 -1.50 3.82 4.77
CA GLY A 12 -0.79 2.75 5.45
C GLY A 12 -0.13 3.18 6.76
N LEU A 13 0.50 4.36 6.79
CA LEU A 13 1.05 4.94 8.01
C LEU A 13 -0.04 5.21 9.06
N GLY A 14 -1.18 5.73 8.64
CA GLY A 14 -2.32 5.92 9.53
C GLY A 14 -2.79 4.62 10.16
N ALA A 15 -2.93 3.56 9.37
CA ALA A 15 -3.32 2.25 9.87
C ALA A 15 -2.24 1.59 10.74
N PHE A 16 -0.96 1.78 10.40
CA PHE A 16 0.17 1.33 11.21
C PHE A 16 0.12 1.92 12.63
N VAL A 17 -0.10 3.23 12.72
CA VAL A 17 -0.12 3.94 14.01
C VAL A 17 -1.41 3.65 14.79
N ALA A 18 -2.57 3.69 14.11
CA ALA A 18 -3.88 3.57 14.74
C ALA A 18 -4.34 2.12 14.97
N GLY A 19 -3.70 1.15 14.32
CA GLY A 19 -4.12 -0.25 14.36
C GLY A 19 -5.40 -0.55 13.57
N SER A 20 -5.89 0.40 12.77
CA SER A 20 -7.18 0.29 12.10
C SER A 20 -7.24 1.10 10.81
N ASN A 21 -7.67 0.45 9.72
CA ASN A 21 -7.95 1.12 8.47
C ASN A 21 -9.08 2.16 8.60
N THR A 22 -10.12 1.84 9.37
CA THR A 22 -11.23 2.76 9.63
C THR A 22 -10.73 4.06 10.27
N VAL A 23 -9.90 3.94 11.31
CA VAL A 23 -9.33 5.11 11.99
C VAL A 23 -8.40 5.89 11.06
N SER A 24 -7.55 5.21 10.27
CA SER A 24 -6.72 5.85 9.25
C SER A 24 -7.56 6.70 8.29
N ASN A 25 -8.66 6.13 7.79
CA ASN A 25 -9.56 6.84 6.87
C ASN A 25 -10.26 8.02 7.54
N MET A 26 -10.71 7.87 8.78
CA MET A 26 -11.29 8.99 9.54
C MET A 26 -10.29 10.13 9.74
N MET A 27 -9.02 9.83 9.92
CA MET A 27 -7.97 10.84 10.13
C MET A 27 -7.57 11.56 8.84
N PHE A 28 -7.47 10.85 7.72
CA PHE A 28 -6.80 11.36 6.54
C PHE A 28 -7.68 11.55 5.30
N SER A 29 -8.90 10.99 5.23
CA SER A 29 -9.70 11.07 4.00
C SER A 29 -10.06 12.50 3.63
N LEU A 30 -10.41 13.35 4.60
CA LEU A 30 -10.73 14.76 4.31
C LEU A 30 -9.49 15.53 3.81
N PHE A 31 -8.33 15.27 4.41
CA PHE A 31 -7.06 15.83 3.95
C PHE A 31 -6.75 15.40 2.51
N GLN A 32 -6.85 14.10 2.22
CA GLN A 32 -6.62 13.54 0.89
C GLN A 32 -7.59 14.10 -0.15
N PHE A 33 -8.85 14.26 0.22
CA PHE A 33 -9.87 14.88 -0.63
C PHE A 33 -9.48 16.31 -1.01
N GLY A 34 -9.13 17.14 -0.03
CA GLY A 34 -8.71 18.52 -0.28
C GLY A 34 -7.41 18.62 -1.11
N VAL A 35 -6.50 17.67 -0.99
CA VAL A 35 -5.33 17.61 -1.86
C VAL A 35 -5.74 17.27 -3.29
N GLY A 36 -6.63 16.27 -3.49
CA GLY A 36 -7.15 15.92 -4.81
C GLY A 36 -7.71 17.14 -5.56
N GLU A 37 -8.57 17.91 -4.89
CA GLU A 37 -9.14 19.17 -5.45
C GLU A 37 -8.04 20.15 -5.86
N ARG A 38 -7.05 20.39 -4.98
CA ARG A 38 -5.99 21.38 -5.23
C ARG A 38 -5.05 21.02 -6.38
N ILE A 39 -4.81 19.72 -6.60
CA ILE A 39 -3.92 19.27 -7.67
C ILE A 39 -4.65 18.98 -8.99
N GLY A 40 -5.99 19.20 -9.01
CA GLY A 40 -6.81 19.04 -10.22
C GLY A 40 -7.06 17.57 -10.62
N TYR A 41 -7.01 16.65 -9.65
CA TYR A 41 -7.44 15.27 -9.84
C TYR A 41 -8.80 15.04 -9.17
N ASP A 42 -9.55 14.04 -9.64
CA ASP A 42 -10.78 13.64 -8.96
C ASP A 42 -10.46 13.20 -7.52
N PRO A 43 -10.96 13.94 -6.50
CA PRO A 43 -10.65 13.67 -5.11
C PRO A 43 -11.07 12.28 -4.64
N LEU A 44 -12.10 11.69 -5.25
CA LEU A 44 -12.58 10.35 -4.90
C LEU A 44 -11.52 9.29 -5.16
N TRP A 45 -10.75 9.41 -6.25
CA TRP A 45 -9.64 8.50 -6.52
C TRP A 45 -8.51 8.63 -5.49
N ILE A 46 -8.22 9.85 -5.04
CA ILE A 46 -7.18 10.07 -4.02
C ILE A 46 -7.62 9.46 -2.67
N VAL A 47 -8.88 9.63 -2.29
CA VAL A 47 -9.45 9.02 -1.08
C VAL A 47 -9.52 7.49 -1.21
N ALA A 48 -9.85 6.96 -2.38
CA ALA A 48 -9.84 5.52 -2.61
C ALA A 48 -8.42 4.92 -2.42
N LEU A 49 -7.39 5.60 -2.92
CA LEU A 49 -5.99 5.19 -2.72
C LEU A 49 -5.57 5.25 -1.24
N GLN A 50 -6.05 6.25 -0.49
CA GLN A 50 -5.91 6.33 0.96
C GLN A 50 -6.48 5.08 1.63
N ALA A 51 -7.70 4.69 1.26
CA ALA A 51 -8.38 3.53 1.85
C ALA A 51 -7.67 2.21 1.54
N VAL A 52 -7.20 2.05 0.30
CA VAL A 52 -6.41 0.89 -0.14
C VAL A 52 -5.10 0.78 0.63
N GLY A 53 -4.39 1.91 0.79
CA GLY A 53 -3.16 1.97 1.57
C GLY A 53 -3.39 1.69 3.05
N GLY A 54 -4.48 2.20 3.63
CA GLY A 54 -4.87 1.91 4.99
C GLY A 54 -5.15 0.42 5.23
N ALA A 55 -5.80 -0.24 4.28
CA ALA A 55 -6.01 -1.69 4.35
C ALA A 55 -4.66 -2.46 4.33
N ALA A 56 -3.74 -2.07 3.45
CA ALA A 56 -2.41 -2.65 3.38
C ALA A 56 -1.60 -2.41 4.66
N GLY A 57 -1.71 -1.23 5.27
CA GLY A 57 -0.99 -0.86 6.50
C GLY A 57 -1.31 -1.73 7.71
N ASN A 58 -2.45 -2.39 7.74
CA ASN A 58 -2.82 -3.31 8.82
C ASN A 58 -1.86 -4.50 8.94
N ILE A 59 -1.19 -4.92 7.86
CA ILE A 59 -0.25 -6.05 7.89
C ILE A 59 1.06 -5.74 8.61
N ILE A 60 1.40 -4.47 8.74
CA ILE A 60 2.60 -4.00 9.45
C ILE A 60 2.27 -3.41 10.82
N CYS A 61 0.99 -3.29 11.17
CA CYS A 61 0.56 -2.73 12.44
C CYS A 61 1.00 -3.62 13.62
N VAL A 62 1.67 -3.01 14.60
CA VAL A 62 2.20 -3.72 15.76
C VAL A 62 1.13 -4.48 16.52
N HIS A 63 -0.04 -3.88 16.77
CA HIS A 63 -1.13 -4.53 17.49
C HIS A 63 -1.62 -5.81 16.80
N ASN A 64 -1.80 -5.74 15.49
CA ASN A 64 -2.27 -6.87 14.70
C ASN A 64 -1.21 -7.98 14.63
N VAL A 65 0.06 -7.60 14.47
CA VAL A 65 1.17 -8.57 14.43
C VAL A 65 1.36 -9.26 15.78
N VAL A 66 1.26 -8.53 16.90
CA VAL A 66 1.33 -9.10 18.25
C VAL A 66 0.20 -10.10 18.47
N ALA A 67 -1.04 -9.74 18.15
CA ALA A 67 -2.19 -10.64 18.29
C ALA A 67 -2.05 -11.90 17.43
N ALA A 68 -1.63 -11.75 16.15
CA ALA A 68 -1.40 -12.87 15.26
C ALA A 68 -0.24 -13.77 15.74
N SER A 69 0.86 -13.17 16.18
CA SER A 69 2.03 -13.89 16.70
C SER A 69 1.71 -14.71 17.94
N ALA A 70 0.87 -14.19 18.83
CA ALA A 70 0.40 -14.92 20.00
C ALA A 70 -0.41 -16.17 19.62
N GLY A 71 -1.27 -16.05 18.59
CA GLY A 71 -2.11 -17.17 18.12
C GLY A 71 -1.33 -18.33 17.48
N VAL A 72 -0.12 -18.06 16.94
CA VAL A 72 0.70 -19.06 16.25
C VAL A 72 2.04 -19.39 16.95
N GLY A 73 2.19 -18.97 18.22
CA GLY A 73 3.37 -19.28 19.01
C GLY A 73 4.65 -18.54 18.60
N LEU A 74 4.53 -17.39 17.97
CA LEU A 74 5.65 -16.53 17.54
C LEU A 74 5.87 -15.33 18.48
N VAL A 75 5.45 -15.44 19.75
CA VAL A 75 5.67 -14.40 20.76
C VAL A 75 7.16 -14.09 20.89
N GLY A 76 7.51 -12.80 20.88
CA GLY A 76 8.89 -12.31 20.90
C GLY A 76 9.57 -12.26 19.53
N LYS A 77 8.88 -12.64 18.43
CA LYS A 77 9.38 -12.57 17.04
C LYS A 77 8.66 -11.53 16.19
N GLU A 78 7.86 -10.66 16.81
CA GLU A 78 6.99 -9.69 16.14
C GLU A 78 7.78 -8.75 15.20
N GLY A 79 8.97 -8.31 15.63
CA GLY A 79 9.86 -7.49 14.80
C GLY A 79 10.31 -8.19 13.51
N ALA A 80 10.58 -9.48 13.57
CA ALA A 80 10.95 -10.26 12.38
C ALA A 80 9.76 -10.45 11.44
N VAL A 81 8.55 -10.59 11.97
CA VAL A 81 7.30 -10.64 11.18
C VAL A 81 7.07 -9.30 10.47
N ILE A 82 7.12 -8.19 11.21
CA ILE A 82 6.94 -6.84 10.65
C ILE A 82 7.98 -6.56 9.55
N HIS A 83 9.24 -6.93 9.75
CA HIS A 83 10.27 -6.73 8.74
C HIS A 83 9.96 -7.45 7.42
N LYS A 84 9.40 -8.65 7.48
CA LYS A 84 8.99 -9.40 6.28
C LYS A 84 7.74 -8.81 5.63
N THR A 85 6.75 -8.44 6.42
CA THR A 85 5.49 -7.87 5.92
C THR A 85 5.65 -6.45 5.39
N LEU A 86 6.69 -5.72 5.82
CA LEU A 86 7.00 -4.39 5.31
C LEU A 86 7.27 -4.38 3.80
N LEU A 87 7.94 -5.42 3.28
CA LEU A 87 8.15 -5.55 1.83
C LEU A 87 6.84 -5.76 1.07
N ALA A 88 5.94 -6.57 1.64
CA ALA A 88 4.62 -6.79 1.06
C ALA A 88 3.78 -5.50 1.07
N PHE A 89 3.82 -4.75 2.17
CA PHE A 89 3.20 -3.43 2.26
C PHE A 89 3.75 -2.45 1.22
N ALA A 90 5.06 -2.33 1.11
CA ALA A 90 5.71 -1.42 0.16
C ALA A 90 5.32 -1.76 -1.29
N TYR A 91 5.34 -3.04 -1.65
CA TYR A 91 4.89 -3.50 -2.96
C TYR A 91 3.42 -3.11 -3.21
N TYR A 92 2.55 -3.40 -2.26
CA TYR A 92 1.12 -3.14 -2.39
C TYR A 92 0.82 -1.64 -2.53
N ALA A 93 1.46 -0.81 -1.70
CA ALA A 93 1.27 0.64 -1.74
C ALA A 93 1.81 1.26 -3.04
N LEU A 94 3.00 0.84 -3.49
CA LEU A 94 3.57 1.31 -4.76
C LEU A 94 2.74 0.87 -5.96
N PHE A 95 2.33 -0.38 -6.01
CA PHE A 95 1.56 -0.93 -7.12
C PHE A 95 0.19 -0.27 -7.23
N SER A 96 -0.55 -0.16 -6.13
CA SER A 96 -1.85 0.53 -6.11
C SER A 96 -1.73 2.02 -6.43
N GLY A 97 -0.69 2.69 -5.91
CA GLY A 97 -0.40 4.08 -6.23
C GLY A 97 -0.07 4.30 -7.72
N ALA A 98 0.68 3.38 -8.32
CA ALA A 98 1.00 3.42 -9.75
C ALA A 98 -0.25 3.22 -10.62
N ILE A 99 -1.12 2.28 -10.27
CA ILE A 99 -2.43 2.10 -10.93
C ILE A 99 -3.27 3.38 -10.76
N GLY A 100 -3.35 3.92 -9.55
CA GLY A 100 -4.07 5.16 -9.28
C GLY A 100 -3.56 6.34 -10.12
N LEU A 101 -2.22 6.48 -10.23
CA LEU A 101 -1.62 7.48 -11.09
C LEU A 101 -2.00 7.25 -12.57
N GLY A 102 -2.09 6.00 -13.00
CA GLY A 102 -2.56 5.63 -14.35
C GLY A 102 -4.00 6.05 -14.58
N ILE A 103 -4.88 5.79 -13.62
CA ILE A 103 -6.31 6.09 -13.69
C ILE A 103 -6.56 7.60 -13.75
N VAL A 104 -5.96 8.39 -12.85
CA VAL A 104 -6.17 9.85 -12.83
C VAL A 104 -5.58 10.56 -14.05
N ASN A 105 -4.67 9.92 -14.78
CA ASN A 105 -4.09 10.42 -16.03
C ASN A 105 -4.64 9.70 -17.28
N LEU A 106 -5.74 8.99 -17.17
CA LEU A 106 -6.30 8.19 -18.29
C LEU A 106 -6.67 9.06 -19.50
N ALA A 107 -7.03 10.34 -19.26
CA ALA A 107 -7.28 11.31 -20.35
C ALA A 107 -6.05 11.52 -21.27
N ASN A 108 -4.84 11.27 -20.78
CA ASN A 108 -3.60 11.32 -21.56
C ASN A 108 -3.31 10.02 -22.34
N GLY A 109 -4.26 9.08 -22.36
CA GLY A 109 -4.13 7.77 -22.99
C GLY A 109 -3.83 6.65 -22.01
N PHE A 110 -4.09 5.41 -22.48
CA PHE A 110 -3.88 4.20 -21.65
C PHE A 110 -2.39 3.95 -21.38
N PHE A 111 -1.50 4.25 -22.31
CA PHE A 111 -0.05 4.10 -22.13
C PHE A 111 0.57 5.31 -21.43
N ASN A 112 0.02 5.71 -20.28
CA ASN A 112 0.59 6.77 -19.47
C ASN A 112 1.61 6.24 -18.43
N ALA A 113 2.37 7.15 -17.84
CA ALA A 113 3.46 6.82 -16.92
C ALA A 113 3.00 5.95 -15.73
N GLY A 114 1.75 6.10 -15.25
CA GLY A 114 1.22 5.33 -14.14
C GLY A 114 1.07 3.85 -14.48
N PHE A 115 0.44 3.52 -15.60
CA PHE A 115 0.28 2.12 -16.01
C PHE A 115 1.61 1.48 -16.43
N LEU A 116 2.52 2.23 -17.05
CA LEU A 116 3.87 1.73 -17.34
C LEU A 116 4.64 1.41 -16.08
N LEU A 117 4.54 2.26 -15.05
CA LEU A 117 5.15 2.02 -13.75
C LEU A 117 4.53 0.81 -13.06
N ALA A 118 3.20 0.67 -13.08
CA ALA A 118 2.52 -0.50 -12.52
C ALA A 118 2.96 -1.80 -13.20
N ALA A 119 3.05 -1.79 -14.54
CA ALA A 119 3.53 -2.94 -15.29
C ALA A 119 4.98 -3.30 -14.94
N ALA A 120 5.87 -2.31 -14.78
CA ALA A 120 7.25 -2.52 -14.36
C ALA A 120 7.33 -3.12 -12.95
N ILE A 121 6.57 -2.58 -11.99
CA ILE A 121 6.51 -3.10 -10.61
C ILE A 121 6.01 -4.55 -10.61
N PHE A 122 4.95 -4.84 -11.37
CA PHE A 122 4.42 -6.20 -11.48
C PHE A 122 5.42 -7.16 -12.12
N ALA A 123 6.09 -6.76 -13.20
CA ALA A 123 7.12 -7.57 -13.84
C ALA A 123 8.29 -7.87 -12.90
N CYS A 124 8.76 -6.87 -12.15
CA CYS A 124 9.80 -7.06 -11.12
C CYS A 124 9.37 -8.08 -10.05
N PHE A 125 8.12 -7.99 -9.60
CA PHE A 125 7.57 -8.93 -8.63
C PHE A 125 7.51 -10.36 -9.15
N VAL A 126 7.02 -10.55 -10.38
CA VAL A 126 6.97 -11.87 -11.03
C VAL A 126 8.38 -12.46 -11.18
N VAL A 127 9.35 -11.64 -11.61
CA VAL A 127 10.75 -12.07 -11.75
C VAL A 127 11.35 -12.44 -10.37
N ALA A 128 11.05 -11.66 -9.34
CA ALA A 128 11.50 -11.96 -7.98
C ALA A 128 10.96 -13.30 -7.47
N ILE A 129 9.67 -13.58 -7.68
CA ILE A 129 9.05 -14.86 -7.32
C ILE A 129 9.66 -16.01 -8.14
N ALA A 130 9.83 -15.84 -9.45
CA ALA A 130 10.39 -16.88 -10.32
C ALA A 130 11.84 -17.23 -9.96
N ARG A 131 12.59 -16.26 -9.41
CA ARG A 131 13.97 -16.47 -8.93
C ARG A 131 14.04 -16.97 -7.49
N ALA A 132 12.98 -16.81 -6.70
CA ALA A 132 12.91 -17.36 -5.37
C ALA A 132 12.92 -18.90 -5.48
N ARG A 133 14.05 -19.53 -5.12
CA ARG A 133 14.13 -21.01 -5.06
C ARG A 133 13.13 -21.46 -4.00
N PRO A 134 12.32 -22.51 -4.28
CA PRO A 134 11.53 -23.11 -3.23
C PRO A 134 12.47 -23.51 -2.09
N ALA A 135 12.19 -23.05 -0.87
CA ALA A 135 12.89 -23.54 0.30
C ALA A 135 12.69 -25.07 0.31
N ALA A 136 13.79 -25.82 0.25
CA ALA A 136 13.72 -27.26 0.38
C ALA A 136 13.02 -27.56 1.71
N LEU A 137 11.86 -28.19 1.63
CA LEU A 137 11.18 -28.76 2.79
C LEU A 137 12.00 -29.97 3.21
N ASN A 138 13.03 -29.72 4.03
CA ASN A 138 13.75 -30.77 4.77
C ASN A 138 13.21 -30.80 6.20
#